data_f32848aa3afb61ab4135ef0e24c4ad76
#
_entry.id   f32848aa3afb61ab4135ef0e24c4ad76
#
_cell.length_a   1.000
_cell.length_b   1.000
_cell.length_c   1.000
_cell.angle_alpha   90.00
_cell.angle_beta   90.00
_cell.angle_gamma   90.00
#
_symmetry.space_group_name_H-M   'P 1'
#
loop_
_entity.id
_entity.type
_entity.pdbx_description
1 polymer ?
#
loop_
_entity_poly.entity_id
_entity_poly.type
_entity_poly.pdbx_seq_one_letter_code
_entity_poly.pdbx_strand_id
1 'polypeptide(L)'
;MDLQTLYDDIKEYALNTQGVNSYTIGDCYQNWNSLHMVYGAFNAALNYIQYQDNVMEYHMTLYYADKLKNDSSNVYEVQDTGFKAVRNVLRHLEDEYGLDGIEFLQIYPFWQRFADVLAGCYADVVIYAPIDDNCTDYDKPEPTPEPDDNNDEENNG
;
A
#
# COMPACT_ATOMS: atom_id res chain seq x y z
N MET A 1 -6.86 -11.33 -5.74
CA MET A 1 -6.33 -10.31 -4.79
C MET A 1 -6.80 -8.94 -5.23
N ASP A 2 -7.33 -8.15 -4.33
CA ASP A 2 -7.65 -6.75 -4.60
C ASP A 2 -6.64 -5.82 -3.89
N LEU A 3 -6.67 -4.52 -4.24
CA LEU A 3 -5.73 -3.53 -3.72
C LEU A 3 -5.87 -3.33 -2.20
N GLN A 4 -7.08 -3.46 -1.66
CA GLN A 4 -7.31 -3.30 -0.22
C GLN A 4 -6.65 -4.43 0.55
N THR A 5 -6.84 -5.67 0.12
CA THR A 5 -6.18 -6.84 0.69
C THR A 5 -4.66 -6.68 0.69
N LEU A 6 -4.08 -6.24 -0.44
CA LEU A 6 -2.65 -6.00 -0.54
C LEU A 6 -2.15 -4.95 0.48
N TYR A 7 -2.87 -3.84 0.64
CA TYR A 7 -2.50 -2.83 1.64
C TYR A 7 -2.64 -3.34 3.08
N ASP A 8 -3.64 -4.17 3.36
CA ASP A 8 -3.85 -4.74 4.69
C ASP A 8 -2.74 -5.75 5.03
N ASP A 9 -2.29 -6.56 4.08
CA ASP A 9 -1.16 -7.48 4.25
C ASP A 9 0.14 -6.72 4.49
N ILE A 10 0.45 -5.71 3.66
CA ILE A 10 1.63 -4.86 3.85
C ILE A 10 1.60 -4.20 5.23
N LYS A 11 0.45 -3.69 5.66
CA LYS A 11 0.26 -3.07 6.97
C LYS A 11 0.55 -4.05 8.11
N GLU A 12 -0.01 -5.26 8.02
CA GLU A 12 0.20 -6.30 9.02
C GLU A 12 1.68 -6.64 9.16
N TYR A 13 2.36 -6.91 8.03
CA TYR A 13 3.78 -7.25 8.03
C TYR A 13 4.66 -6.09 8.51
N ALA A 14 4.34 -4.86 8.11
CA ALA A 14 5.07 -3.68 8.54
C ALA A 14 4.96 -3.48 10.05
N LEU A 15 3.73 -3.46 10.60
CA LEU A 15 3.50 -3.21 12.03
C LEU A 15 4.01 -4.33 12.93
N ASN A 16 4.16 -5.56 12.42
CA ASN A 16 4.79 -6.67 13.13
C ASN A 16 6.33 -6.66 13.05
N THR A 17 6.91 -5.72 12.32
CA THR A 17 8.37 -5.61 12.18
C THR A 17 8.94 -4.69 13.26
N GLN A 18 10.04 -5.13 13.89
CA GLN A 18 10.74 -4.34 14.88
C GLN A 18 11.21 -3.00 14.30
N GLY A 19 10.95 -1.92 15.01
CA GLY A 19 11.32 -0.56 14.62
C GLY A 19 10.25 0.17 13.80
N VAL A 20 9.15 -0.50 13.43
CA VAL A 20 8.00 0.12 12.78
C VAL A 20 6.91 0.41 13.82
N ASN A 21 6.54 1.68 13.97
CA ASN A 21 5.57 2.16 14.96
C ASN A 21 4.31 2.74 14.32
N SER A 22 4.36 3.06 13.02
CA SER A 22 3.21 3.59 12.29
C SER A 22 3.24 3.16 10.83
N TYR A 23 2.05 3.17 10.21
CA TYR A 23 1.85 2.82 8.82
C TYR A 23 0.93 3.84 8.14
N THR A 24 1.29 4.24 6.93
CA THR A 24 0.51 5.14 6.09
C THR A 24 0.45 4.64 4.65
N ILE A 25 -0.54 5.11 3.90
CA ILE A 25 -0.77 4.78 2.49
C ILE A 25 -0.73 6.06 1.67
N GLY A 26 -0.19 5.97 0.46
CA GLY A 26 -0.19 7.04 -0.51
C GLY A 26 1.08 7.87 -0.50
N ASP A 27 0.97 9.17 -0.79
CA ASP A 27 2.14 10.05 -0.93
C ASP A 27 2.86 10.24 0.41
N CYS A 28 4.07 9.68 0.52
CA CYS A 28 4.87 9.78 1.73
C CYS A 28 5.25 11.23 2.06
N TYR A 29 5.39 12.12 1.07
CA TYR A 29 5.68 13.53 1.32
C TYR A 29 4.54 14.25 2.02
N GLN A 30 3.30 13.94 1.68
CA GLN A 30 2.13 14.46 2.38
C GLN A 30 2.00 13.86 3.78
N ASN A 31 2.16 12.55 3.90
CA ASN A 31 2.00 11.82 5.15
C ASN A 31 3.06 12.21 6.18
N TRP A 32 4.32 12.38 5.75
CA TRP A 32 5.46 12.60 6.64
C TRP A 32 5.82 14.06 6.90
N ASN A 33 5.20 14.99 6.19
CA ASN A 33 5.27 16.42 6.50
C ASN A 33 4.22 16.85 7.55
N SER A 34 3.47 15.92 8.10
CA SER A 34 2.48 16.19 9.13
C SER A 34 3.14 16.39 10.50
N LEU A 35 2.61 17.34 11.29
CA LEU A 35 3.05 17.59 12.68
C LEU A 35 2.80 16.41 13.63
N HIS A 36 2.06 15.40 13.18
CA HIS A 36 1.64 14.25 13.98
C HIS A 36 2.27 12.93 13.52
N MET A 37 3.35 12.99 12.74
CA MET A 37 4.07 11.80 12.32
C MET A 37 4.59 11.03 13.53
N VAL A 38 4.29 9.72 13.59
CA VAL A 38 4.88 8.80 14.56
C VAL A 38 6.10 8.18 13.92
N TYR A 39 7.27 8.44 14.51
CA TYR A 39 8.55 7.97 13.97
C TYR A 39 8.73 6.46 14.07
N GLY A 40 9.58 5.92 13.19
CA GLY A 40 9.56 4.52 12.83
C GLY A 40 8.38 4.28 11.88
N ALA A 41 8.23 5.16 10.88
CA ALA A 41 7.09 5.16 9.98
C ALA A 41 7.35 4.31 8.75
N PHE A 42 6.39 3.47 8.42
CA PHE A 42 6.34 2.73 7.16
C PHE A 42 5.25 3.32 6.26
N ASN A 43 5.51 3.42 4.96
CA ASN A 43 4.54 3.93 4.00
C ASN A 43 4.53 3.06 2.74
N ALA A 44 3.34 2.72 2.27
CA ALA A 44 3.13 2.04 1.00
C ALA A 44 2.45 2.99 0.01
N ALA A 45 3.09 3.24 -1.11
CA ALA A 45 2.58 4.09 -2.16
C ALA A 45 2.35 3.29 -3.44
N LEU A 46 1.12 3.28 -3.94
CA LEU A 46 0.81 2.76 -5.26
C LEU A 46 1.19 3.84 -6.29
N ASN A 47 2.09 3.51 -7.21
CA ASN A 47 2.52 4.41 -8.26
C ASN A 47 1.58 4.33 -9.46
N TYR A 48 1.31 3.12 -9.94
CA TYR A 48 0.33 2.83 -10.99
C TYR A 48 -0.02 1.34 -11.00
N ILE A 49 -1.07 1.01 -11.73
CA ILE A 49 -1.48 -0.37 -12.00
C ILE A 49 -1.37 -0.59 -13.50
N GLN A 50 -0.77 -1.70 -13.89
CA GLN A 50 -0.71 -2.14 -15.27
C GLN A 50 -1.46 -3.47 -15.41
N TYR A 51 -2.14 -3.63 -16.53
CA TYR A 51 -2.80 -4.88 -16.90
C TYR A 51 -2.12 -5.46 -18.13
N GLN A 52 -1.62 -6.67 -18.01
CA GLN A 52 -1.00 -7.38 -19.12
C GLN A 52 -1.20 -8.89 -18.98
N ASP A 53 -1.58 -9.56 -20.09
CA ASP A 53 -1.65 -11.03 -20.16
C ASP A 53 -2.47 -11.70 -19.05
N ASN A 54 -3.61 -11.13 -18.68
CA ASN A 54 -4.48 -11.56 -17.58
C ASN A 54 -3.81 -11.48 -16.20
N VAL A 55 -2.82 -10.63 -16.05
CA VAL A 55 -2.16 -10.33 -14.79
C VAL A 55 -2.31 -8.84 -14.48
N MET A 56 -2.68 -8.54 -13.25
CA MET A 56 -2.65 -7.18 -12.72
C MET A 56 -1.29 -6.95 -12.05
N GLU A 57 -0.57 -5.93 -12.51
CA GLU A 57 0.71 -5.54 -11.94
C GLU A 57 0.51 -4.29 -11.07
N TYR A 58 0.74 -4.44 -9.76
CA TYR A 58 0.72 -3.31 -8.82
C TYR A 58 2.14 -2.78 -8.65
N HIS A 59 2.44 -1.64 -9.28
CA HIS A 59 3.73 -0.96 -9.13
C HIS A 59 3.68 -0.05 -7.92
N MET A 60 4.44 -0.40 -6.89
CA MET A 60 4.42 0.27 -5.59
C MET A 60 5.82 0.70 -5.17
N THR A 61 5.88 1.68 -4.26
CA THR A 61 7.10 1.99 -3.52
C THR A 61 6.83 1.84 -2.03
N LEU A 62 7.67 1.05 -1.38
CA LEU A 62 7.65 0.83 0.07
C LEU A 62 8.73 1.68 0.71
N TYR A 63 8.36 2.47 1.72
CA TYR A 63 9.26 3.39 2.42
C TYR A 63 9.32 3.08 3.91
N TYR A 64 10.49 3.25 4.49
CA TYR A 64 10.66 3.37 5.93
C TYR A 64 11.42 4.65 6.25
N ALA A 65 11.00 5.38 7.28
CA ALA A 65 11.71 6.55 7.78
C ALA A 65 11.66 6.68 9.30
N ASP A 66 12.73 7.21 9.85
CA ASP A 66 12.83 7.58 11.25
C ASP A 66 13.61 8.88 11.40
N LYS A 67 13.48 9.50 12.58
CA LYS A 67 14.08 10.80 12.88
C LYS A 67 15.58 10.68 13.11
N LEU A 68 16.32 11.59 12.50
CA LEU A 68 17.73 11.77 12.81
C LEU A 68 17.93 12.60 14.08
N LYS A 69 18.97 12.28 14.82
CA LYS A 69 19.50 13.15 15.85
C LYS A 69 20.04 14.43 15.22
N ASN A 70 20.10 15.51 16.00
CA ASN A 70 20.53 16.82 15.52
C ASN A 70 21.93 16.82 14.87
N ASP A 71 22.82 15.95 15.33
CA ASP A 71 24.17 15.75 14.81
C ASP A 71 24.25 14.70 13.69
N SER A 72 23.11 14.12 13.30
CA SER A 72 22.99 13.04 12.32
C SER A 72 23.80 11.78 12.66
N SER A 73 24.22 11.60 13.92
CA SER A 73 25.07 10.47 14.35
C SER A 73 24.41 9.09 14.19
N ASN A 74 23.08 9.04 14.07
CA ASN A 74 22.31 7.80 13.94
C ASN A 74 21.87 7.45 12.51
N VAL A 75 22.42 8.11 11.48
CA VAL A 75 22.03 7.88 10.09
C VAL A 75 22.11 6.40 9.71
N TYR A 76 23.24 5.76 9.98
CA TYR A 76 23.46 4.36 9.60
C TYR A 76 22.58 3.40 10.40
N GLU A 77 22.31 3.69 11.68
CA GLU A 77 21.41 2.90 12.52
C GLU A 77 19.97 2.94 11.96
N VAL A 78 19.50 4.13 11.60
CA VAL A 78 18.17 4.31 11.02
C VAL A 78 18.06 3.63 9.65
N GLN A 79 19.09 3.75 8.82
CA GLN A 79 19.13 3.08 7.50
C GLN A 79 19.17 1.56 7.63
N ASP A 80 19.93 1.02 8.58
CA ASP A 80 19.97 -0.43 8.85
C ASP A 80 18.62 -0.95 9.35
N THR A 81 17.96 -0.19 10.24
CA THR A 81 16.59 -0.51 10.68
C THR A 81 15.62 -0.48 9.52
N GLY A 82 15.69 0.55 8.68
CA GLY A 82 14.86 0.68 7.49
C GLY A 82 15.07 -0.44 6.48
N PHE A 83 16.33 -0.80 6.23
CA PHE A 83 16.66 -1.93 5.36
C PHE A 83 16.03 -3.23 5.87
N LYS A 84 16.14 -3.51 7.16
CA LYS A 84 15.55 -4.70 7.79
C LYS A 84 14.03 -4.67 7.73
N ALA A 85 13.42 -3.51 7.95
CA ALA A 85 11.97 -3.35 7.90
C ALA A 85 11.41 -3.61 6.49
N VAL A 86 11.97 -2.94 5.48
CA VAL A 86 11.55 -3.12 4.08
C VAL A 86 11.79 -4.57 3.62
N ARG A 87 12.97 -5.12 3.89
CA ARG A 87 13.28 -6.51 3.54
C ARG A 87 12.33 -7.51 4.21
N ASN A 88 11.96 -7.29 5.47
CA ASN A 88 11.05 -8.19 6.18
C ASN A 88 9.66 -8.20 5.55
N VAL A 89 9.13 -7.03 5.20
CA VAL A 89 7.85 -6.92 4.48
C VAL A 89 7.92 -7.62 3.12
N LEU A 90 8.97 -7.36 2.34
CA LEU A 90 9.17 -7.99 1.03
C LEU A 90 9.20 -9.52 1.14
N ARG A 91 9.91 -10.05 2.14
CA ARG A 91 9.99 -11.49 2.38
C ARG A 91 8.61 -12.10 2.70
N HIS A 92 7.81 -11.44 3.53
CA HIS A 92 6.46 -11.92 3.82
C HIS A 92 5.55 -11.87 2.60
N LEU A 93 5.69 -10.85 1.75
CA LEU A 93 4.97 -10.79 0.48
C LEU A 93 5.41 -11.91 -0.48
N GLU A 94 6.71 -12.24 -0.53
CA GLU A 94 7.23 -13.40 -1.29
C GLU A 94 6.66 -14.72 -0.75
N ASP A 95 6.59 -14.88 0.56
CA ASP A 95 6.03 -16.08 1.20
C ASP A 95 4.52 -16.22 0.91
N GLU A 96 3.77 -15.11 0.83
CA GLU A 96 2.33 -15.09 0.59
C GLU A 96 1.98 -15.24 -0.90
N TYR A 97 2.63 -14.46 -1.77
CA TYR A 97 2.30 -14.40 -3.21
C TYR A 97 3.21 -15.26 -4.09
N GLY A 98 4.23 -15.88 -3.52
CA GLY A 98 5.24 -16.67 -4.22
C GLY A 98 6.34 -15.81 -4.84
N LEU A 99 7.45 -16.43 -5.18
CA LEU A 99 8.62 -15.76 -5.78
C LEU A 99 8.31 -15.16 -7.16
N ASP A 100 7.40 -15.77 -7.91
CA ASP A 100 6.95 -15.26 -9.20
C ASP A 100 5.87 -14.17 -9.07
N GLY A 101 5.34 -13.98 -7.86
CA GLY A 101 4.30 -13.00 -7.55
C GLY A 101 4.82 -11.62 -7.14
N ILE A 102 6.14 -11.48 -6.98
CA ILE A 102 6.75 -10.21 -6.58
C ILE A 102 8.11 -10.02 -7.25
N GLU A 103 8.37 -8.81 -7.72
CA GLU A 103 9.66 -8.40 -8.26
C GLU A 103 10.15 -7.15 -7.56
N PHE A 104 11.36 -7.18 -7.03
CA PHE A 104 12.09 -6.00 -6.58
C PHE A 104 13.58 -6.14 -6.91
N LEU A 105 14.22 -5.03 -7.24
CA LEU A 105 15.62 -5.04 -7.68
C LEU A 105 16.58 -4.64 -6.57
N GLN A 106 16.25 -3.62 -5.80
CA GLN A 106 17.16 -3.05 -4.80
C GLN A 106 16.42 -2.22 -3.75
N ILE A 107 17.06 -2.07 -2.60
CA ILE A 107 16.61 -1.19 -1.53
C ILE A 107 17.58 -0.01 -1.47
N TYR A 108 17.04 1.19 -1.58
CA TYR A 108 17.79 2.45 -1.63
C TYR A 108 17.78 3.14 -0.28
N PRO A 109 18.93 3.50 0.30
CA PRO A 109 18.98 4.37 1.45
C PRO A 109 18.74 5.82 1.08
N PHE A 110 18.20 6.61 2.01
CA PHE A 110 18.13 8.05 1.91
C PHE A 110 18.38 8.72 3.25
N TRP A 111 18.70 10.02 3.23
CA TRP A 111 18.80 10.86 4.40
C TRP A 111 18.45 12.32 4.06
N GLN A 112 18.16 13.12 5.09
CA GLN A 112 17.89 14.57 4.99
C GLN A 112 16.78 14.93 4.00
N ARG A 113 15.81 14.05 3.85
CA ARG A 113 14.60 14.33 3.09
C ARG A 113 13.47 14.71 4.06
N PHE A 114 12.51 15.49 3.54
CA PHE A 114 11.33 15.96 4.26
C PHE A 114 11.58 17.16 5.19
N ALA A 115 10.49 17.76 5.71
CA ALA A 115 10.54 18.95 6.57
C ALA A 115 11.28 18.67 7.88
N ASP A 116 11.09 17.48 8.47
CA ASP A 116 11.95 16.95 9.52
C ASP A 116 13.17 16.25 8.90
N VAL A 117 14.28 16.28 9.61
CA VAL A 117 15.49 15.59 9.16
C VAL A 117 15.31 14.09 9.39
N LEU A 118 14.93 13.38 8.34
CA LEU A 118 14.67 11.96 8.34
C LEU A 118 15.75 11.20 7.57
N ALA A 119 15.94 9.94 7.95
CA ALA A 119 16.65 8.95 7.15
C ALA A 119 15.82 7.68 7.06
N GLY A 120 16.19 6.80 6.15
CA GLY A 120 15.53 5.51 5.98
C GLY A 120 15.92 4.82 4.70
N CYS A 121 15.02 3.99 4.25
CA CYS A 121 15.16 3.22 3.01
C CYS A 121 13.84 3.17 2.24
N TYR A 122 13.92 2.93 0.94
CA TYR A 122 12.77 2.61 0.11
C TYR A 122 13.12 1.53 -0.90
N ALA A 123 12.09 0.84 -1.39
CA ALA A 123 12.20 -0.12 -2.48
C ALA A 123 11.03 0.04 -3.44
N ASP A 124 11.31 0.00 -4.73
CA ASP A 124 10.29 -0.14 -5.76
C ASP A 124 10.02 -1.63 -5.98
N VAL A 125 8.75 -1.99 -5.99
CA VAL A 125 8.28 -3.37 -6.07
C VAL A 125 7.14 -3.48 -7.05
N VAL A 126 7.11 -4.57 -7.80
CA VAL A 126 5.98 -4.96 -8.64
C VAL A 126 5.37 -6.22 -8.04
N ILE A 127 4.06 -6.20 -7.81
CA ILE A 127 3.32 -7.33 -7.27
C ILE A 127 2.34 -7.80 -8.34
N TYR A 128 2.43 -9.07 -8.69
CA TYR A 128 1.66 -9.71 -9.74
C TYR A 128 0.46 -10.44 -9.15
N ALA A 129 -0.74 -10.06 -9.56
CA ALA A 129 -1.97 -10.72 -9.16
C ALA A 129 -2.67 -11.30 -10.40
N PRO A 130 -2.77 -12.62 -10.52
CA PRO A 130 -3.57 -13.20 -11.57
C PRO A 130 -5.03 -12.76 -11.42
N ILE A 131 -5.65 -12.39 -12.54
CA ILE A 131 -7.06 -12.06 -12.57
C ILE A 131 -7.84 -13.36 -12.69
N ASP A 132 -8.73 -13.58 -11.76
CA ASP A 132 -9.68 -14.67 -11.84
C ASP A 132 -10.74 -14.31 -12.91
N ASP A 133 -10.83 -15.10 -13.99
CA ASP A 133 -11.79 -14.89 -15.08
C ASP A 133 -13.26 -14.96 -14.63
N ASN A 134 -13.51 -15.29 -13.36
CA ASN A 134 -14.82 -15.31 -12.75
C ASN A 134 -15.24 -13.96 -12.12
N CYS A 135 -14.64 -12.84 -12.54
CA CYS A 135 -15.09 -11.50 -12.12
C CYS A 135 -16.50 -11.19 -12.64
N THR A 136 -17.50 -11.74 -11.97
CA THR A 136 -18.91 -11.37 -12.12
C THR A 136 -19.28 -10.12 -11.29
N ASP A 137 -18.34 -9.58 -10.55
CA ASP A 137 -18.55 -8.45 -9.61
C ASP A 137 -18.76 -7.08 -10.31
N TYR A 138 -18.69 -7.05 -11.65
CA TYR A 138 -18.92 -5.84 -12.44
C TYR A 138 -20.34 -5.70 -13.00
N ASP A 139 -21.17 -6.73 -12.81
CA ASP A 139 -22.57 -6.62 -13.20
C ASP A 139 -23.29 -5.68 -12.24
N LYS A 140 -23.64 -4.49 -12.75
CA LYS A 140 -24.55 -3.62 -12.01
C LYS A 140 -25.79 -4.42 -11.65
N PRO A 141 -26.27 -4.39 -10.40
CA PRO A 141 -27.56 -4.97 -10.10
C PRO A 141 -28.59 -4.36 -11.04
N GLU A 142 -29.40 -5.21 -11.66
CA GLU A 142 -30.50 -4.75 -12.52
C GLU A 142 -31.33 -3.71 -11.75
N PRO A 143 -31.67 -2.58 -12.38
CA PRO A 143 -32.50 -1.59 -11.72
C PRO A 143 -33.79 -2.26 -11.26
N THR A 144 -34.08 -2.17 -9.99
CA THR A 144 -35.34 -2.66 -9.43
C THR A 144 -36.46 -2.03 -10.24
N PRO A 145 -37.39 -2.80 -10.84
CA PRO A 145 -38.49 -2.23 -11.60
C PRO A 145 -39.28 -1.29 -10.67
N GLU A 146 -39.46 -0.07 -11.15
CA GLU A 146 -40.31 0.90 -10.45
C GLU A 146 -41.68 0.28 -10.26
N PRO A 147 -42.32 0.43 -9.09
CA PRO A 147 -43.67 -0.05 -8.90
C PRO A 147 -44.59 0.67 -9.90
N ASP A 148 -45.34 -0.12 -10.67
CA ASP A 148 -46.37 0.38 -11.59
C ASP A 148 -47.38 1.19 -10.78
N ASP A 149 -47.30 2.52 -10.88
CA ASP A 149 -48.28 3.50 -10.39
C ASP A 149 -49.51 3.53 -11.28
N ASN A 150 -50.02 2.39 -11.69
CA ASN A 150 -51.33 2.28 -12.37
C ASN A 150 -52.37 1.80 -11.34
N ASN A 151 -52.67 2.64 -10.39
CA ASN A 151 -53.96 2.60 -9.72
C ASN A 151 -54.87 3.63 -10.37
N ASP A 152 -55.41 3.20 -11.54
CA ASP A 152 -56.56 3.90 -12.12
C ASP A 152 -57.70 3.92 -11.12
N GLU A 153 -58.06 5.11 -10.74
CA GLU A 153 -59.35 5.46 -10.15
C GLU A 153 -60.46 5.06 -11.13
N GLU A 154 -61.08 3.93 -10.91
CA GLU A 154 -62.48 3.75 -11.36
C GLU A 154 -63.38 3.90 -10.12
N ASN A 155 -63.72 5.11 -9.87
CA ASN A 155 -64.86 5.46 -9.06
C ASN A 155 -66.04 5.75 -10.01
N ASN A 156 -66.97 4.84 -10.09
CA ASN A 156 -68.26 5.06 -10.71
C ASN A 156 -69.37 4.77 -9.75
N GLY A 157 -70.17 5.80 -9.52
CA GLY A 157 -71.56 5.73 -9.32
C GLY A 157 -72.07 5.88 -7.91
#